data_7087a4356cd078e90ae35d7b4efc665a
#
_entry.id   7087a4356cd078e90ae35d7b4efc665a
#
_cell.length_a   1.000
_cell.length_b   1.000
_cell.length_c   1.000
_cell.angle_alpha   90.00
_cell.angle_beta   90.00
_cell.angle_gamma   90.00
#
_symmetry.space_group_name_H-M   'P 1'
#
loop_
_entity.id
_entity.type
_entity.pdbx_description
1 polymer ?
#
loop_
_entity_poly.entity_id
_entity_poly.type
_entity_poly.pdbx_seq_one_letter_code
_entity_poly.pdbx_strand_id
1 'polypeptide(L)'
;MPGGIICVKQQQTRGFLAQKSVKHPPFKSHIHIEHPMKAHPDFPNLFVVDHPLVAHKLSHMRDQDSSTRTFRSLLRELTLLMGYELTRDLPLTTKRIQTPLVEMDAPVIAGKKVAIVPVLRAGLGMADGLLDLIPSARQGHIGLYRDKNHQPVEYFVRLPDTEGRLFILCDPMLATGNSAVYAADVLLKRGVPADKIRFLALVAAPEGVRVFHSAHPDIPVYVASLDDRLNEHDYIEPGLGDAGDRIFGTK
;
A
#
# COMPACT_ATOMS: atom_id res chain seq x y z
N MET A 1 5.40 -44.31 -71.87
CA MET A 1 6.77 -44.37 -71.34
C MET A 1 6.70 -43.76 -69.94
N PRO A 2 6.81 -44.53 -68.84
CA PRO A 2 6.62 -44.00 -67.49
C PRO A 2 7.99 -43.60 -66.90
N GLY A 3 8.03 -42.38 -66.39
CA GLY A 3 9.17 -41.88 -65.59
C GLY A 3 9.00 -42.22 -64.12
N GLY A 4 9.96 -43.02 -63.59
CA GLY A 4 9.95 -43.43 -62.17
C GLY A 4 10.37 -42.32 -61.24
N ILE A 5 9.57 -42.12 -60.16
CA ILE A 5 9.87 -41.24 -59.05
C ILE A 5 10.64 -42.05 -58.03
N ILE A 6 11.90 -41.69 -57.77
CA ILE A 6 12.74 -42.26 -56.73
C ILE A 6 12.39 -41.53 -55.42
N CYS A 7 11.75 -42.23 -54.45
CA CYS A 7 11.45 -41.73 -53.10
C CYS A 7 12.69 -41.97 -52.23
N VAL A 8 13.42 -40.90 -51.90
CA VAL A 8 14.51 -40.94 -50.90
C VAL A 8 13.93 -40.79 -49.52
N LYS A 9 13.93 -41.87 -48.73
CA LYS A 9 13.61 -41.84 -47.30
C LYS A 9 14.79 -41.20 -46.54
N GLN A 10 14.65 -39.98 -46.09
CA GLN A 10 15.52 -39.40 -45.08
C GLN A 10 15.12 -39.96 -43.71
N GLN A 11 15.96 -40.82 -43.13
CA GLN A 11 15.90 -41.14 -41.69
C GLN A 11 16.50 -40.01 -40.91
N GLN A 12 15.66 -39.20 -40.26
CA GLN A 12 16.09 -38.25 -39.20
C GLN A 12 16.24 -39.02 -37.92
N THR A 13 17.46 -39.36 -37.54
CA THR A 13 17.82 -39.76 -36.18
C THR A 13 17.81 -38.51 -35.30
N ARG A 14 16.71 -38.30 -34.56
CA ARG A 14 16.65 -37.32 -33.47
C ARG A 14 17.46 -37.86 -32.30
N GLY A 15 18.69 -37.43 -32.15
CA GLY A 15 19.46 -37.57 -30.93
C GLY A 15 18.79 -36.76 -29.78
N PHE A 16 18.18 -37.44 -28.84
CA PHE A 16 17.71 -36.86 -27.60
C PHE A 16 18.94 -36.50 -26.78
N LEU A 17 19.38 -35.24 -26.83
CA LEU A 17 20.34 -34.70 -25.87
C LEU A 17 19.64 -34.66 -24.50
N ALA A 18 20.06 -35.53 -23.61
CA ALA A 18 19.63 -35.51 -22.19
C ALA A 18 20.00 -34.15 -21.58
N GLN A 19 19.04 -33.26 -21.40
CA GLN A 19 19.23 -32.01 -20.72
C GLN A 19 19.59 -32.33 -19.26
N LYS A 20 20.83 -32.03 -18.88
CA LYS A 20 21.24 -32.03 -17.47
C LYS A 20 20.35 -31.05 -16.71
N SER A 21 19.57 -31.56 -15.77
CA SER A 21 18.79 -30.71 -14.87
C SER A 21 19.76 -29.80 -14.09
N VAL A 22 19.77 -28.54 -14.40
CA VAL A 22 20.44 -27.54 -13.59
C VAL A 22 19.66 -27.43 -12.30
N LYS A 23 20.16 -28.00 -11.22
CA LYS A 23 19.63 -27.81 -9.88
C LYS A 23 19.92 -26.37 -9.47
N HIS A 24 18.94 -25.48 -9.64
CA HIS A 24 19.01 -24.16 -9.02
C HIS A 24 18.97 -24.34 -7.49
N PRO A 25 19.79 -23.59 -6.74
CA PRO A 25 19.73 -23.63 -5.29
C PRO A 25 18.29 -23.29 -4.83
N PRO A 26 17.78 -23.93 -3.78
CA PRO A 26 16.44 -23.63 -3.27
C PRO A 26 16.38 -22.16 -2.88
N PHE A 27 15.35 -21.44 -3.32
CA PHE A 27 15.05 -20.10 -2.89
C PHE A 27 14.92 -20.09 -1.36
N LYS A 28 15.81 -19.34 -0.68
CA LYS A 28 15.78 -19.25 0.79
C LYS A 28 14.46 -18.55 1.17
N SER A 29 13.53 -19.30 1.75
CA SER A 29 12.16 -18.87 2.09
C SER A 29 12.07 -17.80 3.19
N HIS A 30 13.20 -17.33 3.73
CA HIS A 30 13.26 -16.31 4.76
C HIS A 30 14.34 -15.29 4.42
N ILE A 31 14.09 -14.49 3.36
CA ILE A 31 14.79 -13.22 3.26
C ILE A 31 14.02 -12.28 4.19
N HIS A 32 14.46 -12.17 5.45
CA HIS A 32 14.16 -10.99 6.26
C HIS A 32 14.84 -9.81 5.56
N ILE A 33 14.09 -9.11 4.75
CA ILE A 33 14.51 -7.80 4.25
C ILE A 33 14.32 -6.87 5.45
N GLU A 34 15.43 -6.49 6.09
CA GLU A 34 15.39 -5.40 7.07
C GLU A 34 14.69 -4.22 6.39
N HIS A 35 13.73 -3.61 7.07
CA HIS A 35 12.97 -2.49 6.52
C HIS A 35 13.96 -1.34 6.30
N PRO A 36 14.30 -0.94 5.06
CA PRO A 36 15.34 0.06 4.82
C PRO A 36 14.94 1.46 5.29
N MET A 37 13.64 1.69 5.58
CA MET A 37 13.17 2.93 6.15
C MET A 37 13.49 2.97 7.64
N LYS A 38 14.17 4.05 8.06
CA LYS A 38 14.43 4.31 9.48
C LYS A 38 13.16 4.93 10.10
N ALA A 39 12.84 4.48 11.31
CA ALA A 39 11.82 5.15 12.10
C ALA A 39 12.25 6.60 12.42
N HIS A 40 11.27 7.50 12.56
CA HIS A 40 11.53 8.87 12.95
C HIS A 40 12.16 8.93 14.35
N PRO A 41 13.19 9.77 14.60
CA PRO A 41 13.89 9.80 15.90
C PRO A 41 12.97 9.99 17.10
N ASP A 42 11.96 10.86 16.96
CA ASP A 42 11.01 11.18 18.05
C ASP A 42 9.77 10.28 18.08
N PHE A 43 9.56 9.46 17.05
CA PHE A 43 8.38 8.61 16.89
C PHE A 43 8.76 7.22 16.38
N PRO A 44 8.97 6.24 17.28
CA PRO A 44 9.57 4.95 16.93
C PRO A 44 8.77 4.11 15.92
N ASN A 45 7.46 4.37 15.76
CA ASN A 45 6.60 3.69 14.79
C ASN A 45 6.11 4.60 13.65
N LEU A 46 6.76 5.75 13.44
CA LEU A 46 6.55 6.62 12.30
C LEU A 46 7.67 6.43 11.27
N PHE A 47 7.29 6.14 10.05
CA PHE A 47 8.17 5.96 8.90
C PHE A 47 7.88 7.03 7.85
N VAL A 48 8.86 7.92 7.62
CA VAL A 48 8.78 8.91 6.55
C VAL A 48 9.39 8.30 5.29
N VAL A 49 8.64 8.30 4.19
CA VAL A 49 9.12 7.77 2.90
C VAL A 49 10.02 8.79 2.24
N ASP A 50 11.32 8.74 2.57
CA ASP A 50 12.35 9.63 2.05
C ASP A 50 12.77 9.17 0.64
N HIS A 51 12.03 9.65 -0.37
CA HIS A 51 12.33 9.38 -1.76
C HIS A 51 12.14 10.63 -2.62
N PRO A 52 13.09 11.01 -3.52
CA PRO A 52 13.02 12.23 -4.32
C PRO A 52 11.71 12.38 -5.14
N LEU A 53 11.19 11.30 -5.70
CA LEU A 53 9.92 11.34 -6.42
C LEU A 53 8.72 11.59 -5.50
N VAL A 54 8.75 11.08 -4.27
CA VAL A 54 7.70 11.34 -3.28
C VAL A 54 7.72 12.81 -2.89
N ALA A 55 8.90 13.34 -2.54
CA ALA A 55 9.08 14.76 -2.20
C ALA A 55 8.65 15.69 -3.35
N HIS A 56 9.09 15.41 -4.58
CA HIS A 56 8.74 16.18 -5.77
C HIS A 56 7.22 16.21 -6.02
N LYS A 57 6.57 15.05 -6.02
CA LYS A 57 5.11 14.96 -6.24
C LYS A 57 4.32 15.61 -5.11
N LEU A 58 4.78 15.46 -3.87
CA LEU A 58 4.17 16.10 -2.72
C LEU A 58 4.26 17.63 -2.83
N SER A 59 5.39 18.17 -3.29
CA SER A 59 5.56 19.63 -3.52
C SER A 59 4.52 20.17 -4.51
N HIS A 60 4.32 19.50 -5.64
CA HIS A 60 3.27 19.87 -6.59
C HIS A 60 1.86 19.71 -6.03
N MET A 61 1.63 18.72 -5.19
CA MET A 61 0.34 18.49 -4.56
C MET A 61 0.00 19.55 -3.52
N ARG A 62 1.01 20.08 -2.82
CA ARG A 62 0.87 21.19 -1.86
C ARG A 62 0.48 22.52 -2.54
N ASP A 63 0.89 22.73 -3.78
CA ASP A 63 0.60 23.95 -4.51
C ASP A 63 -0.91 24.21 -4.58
N GLN A 64 -1.33 25.39 -4.11
CA GLN A 64 -2.74 25.80 -4.09
C GLN A 64 -3.37 25.86 -5.49
N ASP A 65 -2.56 26.14 -6.52
CA ASP A 65 -3.01 26.27 -7.91
C ASP A 65 -3.15 24.93 -8.61
N SER A 66 -2.79 23.82 -7.94
CA SER A 66 -3.00 22.47 -8.45
C SER A 66 -4.49 22.17 -8.61
N SER A 67 -4.89 21.95 -9.87
CA SER A 67 -6.29 21.59 -10.17
C SER A 67 -6.72 20.30 -9.48
N THR A 68 -8.02 20.11 -9.28
CA THR A 68 -8.61 18.86 -8.77
C THR A 68 -8.14 17.63 -9.58
N ARG A 69 -8.01 17.76 -10.90
CA ARG A 69 -7.48 16.69 -11.77
C ARG A 69 -6.03 16.36 -11.43
N THR A 70 -5.18 17.39 -11.32
CA THR A 70 -3.77 17.23 -10.98
C THR A 70 -3.61 16.63 -9.59
N PHE A 71 -4.38 17.14 -8.62
CA PHE A 71 -4.37 16.64 -7.25
C PHE A 71 -4.71 15.15 -7.17
N ARG A 72 -5.78 14.70 -7.86
CA ARG A 72 -6.15 13.28 -7.94
C ARG A 72 -5.06 12.41 -8.56
N SER A 73 -4.43 12.88 -9.64
CA SER A 73 -3.35 12.14 -10.29
C SER A 73 -2.15 11.98 -9.35
N LEU A 74 -1.71 13.08 -8.72
CA LEU A 74 -0.61 13.08 -7.76
C LEU A 74 -0.92 12.21 -6.54
N LEU A 75 -2.14 12.27 -6.02
CA LEU A 75 -2.59 11.41 -4.91
C LEU A 75 -2.41 9.93 -5.23
N ARG A 76 -2.91 9.49 -6.40
CA ARG A 76 -2.79 8.11 -6.87
C ARG A 76 -1.33 7.69 -7.04
N GLU A 77 -0.51 8.54 -7.67
CA GLU A 77 0.91 8.29 -7.91
C GLU A 77 1.72 8.21 -6.62
N LEU A 78 1.50 9.16 -5.68
CA LEU A 78 2.14 9.15 -4.37
C LEU A 78 1.77 7.89 -3.59
N THR A 79 0.48 7.56 -3.55
CA THR A 79 0.00 6.40 -2.82
C THR A 79 0.57 5.10 -3.38
N LEU A 80 0.75 4.98 -4.70
CA LEU A 80 1.41 3.84 -5.33
C LEU A 80 2.87 3.72 -4.87
N LEU A 81 3.64 4.83 -4.91
CA LEU A 81 5.05 4.84 -4.48
C LEU A 81 5.17 4.50 -2.99
N MET A 82 4.34 5.10 -2.15
CA MET A 82 4.34 4.83 -0.71
C MET A 82 3.88 3.41 -0.38
N GLY A 83 2.89 2.90 -1.11
CA GLY A 83 2.41 1.53 -0.99
C GLY A 83 3.49 0.50 -1.34
N TYR A 84 4.34 0.79 -2.34
CA TYR A 84 5.49 -0.04 -2.67
C TYR A 84 6.46 -0.15 -1.48
N GLU A 85 6.79 0.96 -0.84
CA GLU A 85 7.65 0.95 0.35
C GLU A 85 6.98 0.28 1.55
N LEU A 86 5.72 0.59 1.80
CA LEU A 86 4.93 0.01 2.89
C LEU A 86 4.82 -1.51 2.80
N THR A 87 4.89 -2.09 1.62
CA THR A 87 4.73 -3.53 1.38
C THR A 87 6.05 -4.29 1.22
N ARG A 88 7.19 -3.64 1.48
CA ARG A 88 8.54 -4.18 1.24
C ARG A 88 8.86 -5.48 2.00
N ASP A 89 8.32 -5.65 3.18
CA ASP A 89 8.53 -6.79 4.08
C ASP A 89 7.44 -7.87 3.99
N LEU A 90 6.58 -7.82 2.96
CA LEU A 90 5.58 -8.87 2.75
C LEU A 90 6.27 -10.24 2.62
N PRO A 91 5.80 -11.27 3.37
CA PRO A 91 6.41 -12.58 3.34
C PRO A 91 6.25 -13.23 1.97
N LEU A 92 7.27 -13.94 1.53
CA LEU A 92 7.27 -14.70 0.29
C LEU A 92 7.19 -16.20 0.57
N THR A 93 6.56 -16.92 -0.34
CA THR A 93 6.59 -18.37 -0.45
C THR A 93 6.92 -18.78 -1.88
N THR A 94 7.09 -20.06 -2.14
CA THR A 94 7.35 -20.59 -3.48
C THR A 94 6.12 -21.23 -4.07
N LYS A 95 5.95 -21.08 -5.39
CA LYS A 95 4.94 -21.76 -6.20
C LYS A 95 5.61 -22.37 -7.41
N ARG A 96 5.35 -23.66 -7.68
CA ARG A 96 5.78 -24.33 -8.91
C ARG A 96 5.05 -23.74 -10.10
N ILE A 97 5.80 -23.25 -11.08
CA ILE A 97 5.28 -22.68 -12.32
C ILE A 97 6.03 -23.28 -13.51
N GLN A 98 5.37 -23.23 -14.68
CA GLN A 98 5.97 -23.51 -15.98
C GLN A 98 6.24 -22.17 -16.67
N THR A 99 7.52 -21.86 -16.93
CA THR A 99 7.89 -20.78 -17.85
C THR A 99 7.78 -21.25 -19.29
N PRO A 100 7.91 -20.39 -20.29
CA PRO A 100 7.95 -20.84 -21.69
C PRO A 100 9.07 -21.84 -21.99
N LEU A 101 10.11 -21.93 -21.14
CA LEU A 101 11.29 -22.75 -21.38
C LEU A 101 11.40 -23.92 -20.42
N VAL A 102 11.20 -23.71 -19.12
CA VAL A 102 11.44 -24.71 -18.06
C VAL A 102 10.46 -24.55 -16.91
N GLU A 103 10.31 -25.63 -16.12
CA GLU A 103 9.66 -25.53 -14.81
C GLU A 103 10.60 -24.91 -13.78
N MET A 104 10.05 -24.10 -12.87
CA MET A 104 10.79 -23.51 -11.76
C MET A 104 9.92 -23.28 -10.54
N ASP A 105 10.56 -23.13 -9.39
CA ASP A 105 9.93 -22.62 -8.16
C ASP A 105 10.06 -21.10 -8.15
N ALA A 106 8.92 -20.40 -8.27
CA ALA A 106 8.87 -18.94 -8.35
C ALA A 106 8.44 -18.34 -7.00
N PRO A 107 9.03 -17.19 -6.58
CA PRO A 107 8.59 -16.48 -5.40
C PRO A 107 7.21 -15.84 -5.61
N VAL A 108 6.32 -16.00 -4.65
CA VAL A 108 5.00 -15.36 -4.61
C VAL A 108 4.71 -14.86 -3.19
N ILE A 109 3.87 -13.84 -3.06
CA ILE A 109 3.45 -13.35 -1.74
C ILE A 109 2.75 -14.48 -0.99
N ALA A 110 3.19 -14.74 0.25
CA ALA A 110 2.65 -15.77 1.11
C ALA A 110 1.29 -15.36 1.72
N GLY A 111 0.47 -16.36 2.06
CA GLY A 111 -0.76 -16.16 2.81
C GLY A 111 -1.90 -15.50 2.04
N LYS A 112 -2.83 -14.93 2.80
CA LYS A 112 -3.96 -14.18 2.24
C LYS A 112 -3.51 -12.80 1.76
N LYS A 113 -4.19 -12.29 0.74
CA LYS A 113 -3.88 -10.99 0.12
C LYS A 113 -4.20 -9.83 1.06
N VAL A 114 -3.56 -8.69 0.79
CA VAL A 114 -3.75 -7.41 1.48
C VAL A 114 -5.21 -6.96 1.42
N ALA A 115 -5.67 -6.27 2.46
CA ALA A 115 -6.92 -5.53 2.49
C ALA A 115 -6.63 -4.02 2.59
N ILE A 116 -7.25 -3.23 1.74
CA ILE A 116 -7.14 -1.76 1.71
C ILE A 116 -8.41 -1.18 2.31
N VAL A 117 -8.27 -0.31 3.30
CA VAL A 117 -9.40 0.28 4.02
C VAL A 117 -9.25 1.80 4.06
N PRO A 118 -9.81 2.52 3.08
CA PRO A 118 -9.87 3.97 3.13
C PRO A 118 -10.83 4.45 4.21
N VAL A 119 -10.41 5.52 4.92
CA VAL A 119 -11.33 6.33 5.72
C VAL A 119 -12.09 7.26 4.78
N LEU A 120 -13.40 7.08 4.71
CA LEU A 120 -14.25 7.86 3.81
C LEU A 120 -14.39 9.30 4.31
N ARG A 121 -14.39 10.29 3.43
CA ARG A 121 -14.37 10.21 1.94
C ARG A 121 -12.95 10.28 1.36
N ALA A 122 -12.05 11.08 1.98
CA ALA A 122 -10.76 11.48 1.38
C ALA A 122 -9.83 10.29 1.09
N GLY A 123 -9.86 9.24 1.90
CA GLY A 123 -9.07 8.02 1.71
C GLY A 123 -9.37 7.25 0.42
N LEU A 124 -10.53 7.50 -0.24
CA LEU A 124 -10.88 6.80 -1.49
C LEU A 124 -9.83 7.02 -2.59
N GLY A 125 -9.34 8.25 -2.73
CA GLY A 125 -8.33 8.54 -3.75
C GLY A 125 -7.00 7.80 -3.52
N MET A 126 -6.68 7.47 -2.26
CA MET A 126 -5.53 6.64 -1.93
C MET A 126 -5.78 5.16 -2.24
N ALA A 127 -7.00 4.67 -2.01
CA ALA A 127 -7.34 3.28 -2.30
C ALA A 127 -7.12 2.93 -3.77
N ASP A 128 -7.40 3.84 -4.70
CA ASP A 128 -7.19 3.65 -6.13
C ASP A 128 -5.70 3.38 -6.45
N GLY A 129 -4.78 4.17 -5.89
CA GLY A 129 -3.34 3.98 -6.08
C GLY A 129 -2.84 2.65 -5.50
N LEU A 130 -3.34 2.23 -4.34
CA LEU A 130 -3.01 0.94 -3.75
C LEU A 130 -3.57 -0.24 -4.54
N LEU A 131 -4.76 -0.11 -5.13
CA LEU A 131 -5.36 -1.14 -5.99
C LEU A 131 -4.62 -1.29 -7.32
N ASP A 132 -4.07 -0.20 -7.87
CA ASP A 132 -3.19 -0.29 -9.03
C ASP A 132 -1.92 -1.08 -8.73
N LEU A 133 -1.34 -0.85 -7.55
CA LEU A 133 -0.15 -1.58 -7.10
C LEU A 133 -0.46 -3.05 -6.79
N ILE A 134 -1.60 -3.31 -6.12
CA ILE A 134 -2.01 -4.65 -5.69
C ILE A 134 -3.44 -4.95 -6.19
N PRO A 135 -3.63 -5.24 -7.50
CA PRO A 135 -4.97 -5.43 -8.08
C PRO A 135 -5.79 -6.55 -7.44
N SER A 136 -5.11 -7.46 -6.75
CA SER A 136 -5.73 -8.58 -6.06
C SER A 136 -6.08 -8.29 -4.60
N ALA A 137 -5.80 -7.09 -4.08
CA ALA A 137 -6.18 -6.69 -2.73
C ALA A 137 -7.71 -6.71 -2.56
N ARG A 138 -8.16 -6.94 -1.34
CA ARG A 138 -9.56 -6.74 -0.98
C ARG A 138 -9.75 -5.30 -0.52
N GLN A 139 -10.92 -4.75 -0.71
CA GLN A 139 -11.24 -3.40 -0.26
C GLN A 139 -12.35 -3.44 0.78
N GLY A 140 -12.12 -2.76 1.90
CA GLY A 140 -13.13 -2.41 2.89
C GLY A 140 -13.31 -0.89 2.93
N HIS A 141 -14.23 -0.42 3.76
CA HIS A 141 -14.47 1.01 3.94
C HIS A 141 -14.87 1.29 5.39
N ILE A 142 -14.37 2.40 5.93
CA ILE A 142 -14.80 2.96 7.20
C ILE A 142 -15.25 4.39 6.93
N GLY A 143 -16.55 4.63 7.10
CA GLY A 143 -17.17 5.95 6.95
C GLY A 143 -17.28 6.66 8.28
N LEU A 144 -16.60 7.79 8.41
CA LEU A 144 -16.61 8.64 9.58
C LEU A 144 -17.02 10.07 9.19
N TYR A 145 -17.74 10.74 10.08
CA TYR A 145 -17.89 12.19 10.03
C TYR A 145 -17.55 12.77 11.41
N ARG A 146 -17.25 14.05 11.46
CA ARG A 146 -17.02 14.76 12.75
C ARG A 146 -18.32 15.41 13.20
N ASP A 147 -18.69 15.13 14.44
CA ASP A 147 -19.85 15.79 15.07
C ASP A 147 -19.53 17.26 15.39
N LYS A 148 -20.49 17.94 16.05
CA LYS A 148 -20.34 19.35 16.49
C LYS A 148 -19.21 19.57 17.50
N ASN A 149 -18.75 18.50 18.16
CA ASN A 149 -17.65 18.51 19.12
C ASN A 149 -16.35 17.99 18.51
N HIS A 150 -16.26 17.92 17.16
CA HIS A 150 -15.13 17.39 16.42
C HIS A 150 -14.80 15.92 16.71
N GLN A 151 -15.74 15.16 17.32
CA GLN A 151 -15.58 13.74 17.60
C GLN A 151 -15.94 12.90 16.37
N PRO A 152 -15.16 11.82 16.07
CA PRO A 152 -15.48 10.91 14.98
C PRO A 152 -16.72 10.09 15.29
N VAL A 153 -17.66 10.07 14.36
CA VAL A 153 -18.89 9.27 14.41
C VAL A 153 -18.92 8.34 13.20
N GLU A 154 -19.10 7.04 13.47
CA GLU A 154 -19.25 6.02 12.44
C GLU A 154 -20.64 6.09 11.79
N TYR A 155 -20.68 6.10 10.46
CA TYR A 155 -21.95 5.96 9.71
C TYR A 155 -21.94 4.76 8.76
N PHE A 156 -20.77 4.19 8.47
CA PHE A 156 -20.67 3.06 7.55
C PHE A 156 -19.39 2.25 7.79
N VAL A 157 -19.52 0.94 7.95
CA VAL A 157 -18.37 0.01 7.97
C VAL A 157 -18.69 -1.23 7.16
N ARG A 158 -17.83 -1.52 6.19
CA ARG A 158 -17.80 -2.79 5.47
C ARG A 158 -16.35 -3.25 5.34
N LEU A 159 -16.05 -4.41 5.85
CA LEU A 159 -14.71 -5.01 5.83
C LEU A 159 -14.76 -6.38 5.15
N PRO A 160 -13.69 -6.77 4.43
CA PRO A 160 -13.51 -8.14 3.99
C PRO A 160 -13.25 -9.07 5.19
N ASP A 161 -13.22 -10.38 4.94
CA ASP A 161 -12.74 -11.36 5.92
C ASP A 161 -11.39 -10.93 6.51
N THR A 162 -11.29 -10.88 7.84
CA THR A 162 -10.16 -10.30 8.57
C THR A 162 -9.01 -11.29 8.80
N GLU A 163 -9.28 -12.60 8.74
CA GLU A 163 -8.32 -13.62 9.11
C GLU A 163 -7.10 -13.66 8.16
N GLY A 164 -5.90 -13.56 8.75
CA GLY A 164 -4.61 -13.74 8.07
C GLY A 164 -4.27 -12.70 7.00
N ARG A 165 -4.89 -11.52 7.00
CA ARG A 165 -4.62 -10.43 6.06
C ARG A 165 -3.83 -9.30 6.70
N LEU A 166 -3.00 -8.63 5.90
CA LEU A 166 -2.48 -7.32 6.23
C LEU A 166 -3.52 -6.26 5.83
N PHE A 167 -3.86 -5.37 6.74
CA PHE A 167 -4.77 -4.26 6.53
C PHE A 167 -4.00 -2.95 6.36
N ILE A 168 -4.20 -2.27 5.24
CA ILE A 168 -3.69 -0.91 5.00
C ILE A 168 -4.85 0.05 5.21
N LEU A 169 -4.86 0.68 6.37
CA LEU A 169 -5.78 1.76 6.70
C LEU A 169 -5.23 3.06 6.11
N CYS A 170 -5.97 3.78 5.28
CA CYS A 170 -5.45 4.96 4.60
C CYS A 170 -6.39 6.17 4.68
N ASP A 171 -5.76 7.32 4.99
CA ASP A 171 -6.37 8.65 5.02
C ASP A 171 -5.29 9.67 4.60
N PRO A 172 -5.55 10.62 3.71
CA PRO A 172 -4.54 11.58 3.28
C PRO A 172 -3.86 12.37 4.38
N MET A 173 -4.53 12.61 5.51
CA MET A 173 -4.04 13.49 6.56
C MET A 173 -4.17 12.85 7.95
N LEU A 174 -3.07 12.83 8.70
CA LEU A 174 -3.05 12.53 10.13
C LEU A 174 -2.90 13.86 10.89
N ALA A 175 -4.02 14.61 11.01
CA ALA A 175 -4.05 15.92 11.65
C ALA A 175 -4.17 15.82 13.19
N THR A 176 -5.36 15.78 13.74
CA THR A 176 -5.58 15.61 15.20
C THR A 176 -5.41 14.18 15.70
N GLY A 177 -5.42 13.20 14.80
CA GLY A 177 -5.31 11.77 15.12
C GLY A 177 -6.63 11.07 15.46
N ASN A 178 -7.68 11.78 15.88
CA ASN A 178 -8.92 11.19 16.38
C ASN A 178 -9.61 10.24 15.39
N SER A 179 -9.72 10.63 14.13
CA SER A 179 -10.33 9.79 13.08
C SER A 179 -9.50 8.53 12.80
N ALA A 180 -8.17 8.66 12.83
CA ALA A 180 -7.24 7.55 12.62
C ALA A 180 -7.32 6.53 13.77
N VAL A 181 -7.34 7.02 15.03
CA VAL A 181 -7.54 6.20 16.24
C VAL A 181 -8.85 5.43 16.12
N TYR A 182 -9.95 6.15 15.86
CA TYR A 182 -11.26 5.51 15.76
C TYR A 182 -11.29 4.43 14.66
N ALA A 183 -10.71 4.72 13.51
CA ALA A 183 -10.67 3.77 12.39
C ALA A 183 -9.81 2.51 12.71
N ALA A 184 -8.69 2.69 13.43
CA ALA A 184 -7.90 1.57 13.94
C ALA A 184 -8.67 0.75 14.97
N ASP A 185 -9.38 1.40 15.91
CA ASP A 185 -10.29 0.74 16.86
C ASP A 185 -11.34 -0.12 16.19
N VAL A 186 -11.93 0.35 15.09
CA VAL A 186 -12.90 -0.41 14.31
C VAL A 186 -12.29 -1.70 13.78
N LEU A 187 -11.05 -1.67 13.27
CA LEU A 187 -10.36 -2.86 12.79
C LEU A 187 -10.04 -3.83 13.93
N LEU A 188 -9.52 -3.32 15.05
CA LEU A 188 -9.21 -4.12 16.24
C LEU A 188 -10.46 -4.81 16.81
N LYS A 189 -11.56 -4.06 16.96
CA LYS A 189 -12.87 -4.60 17.40
C LYS A 189 -13.44 -5.67 16.46
N ARG A 190 -13.04 -5.66 15.19
CA ARG A 190 -13.41 -6.68 14.19
C ARG A 190 -12.42 -7.85 14.13
N GLY A 191 -11.47 -7.92 15.07
CA GLY A 191 -10.54 -9.02 15.24
C GLY A 191 -9.29 -8.95 14.36
N VAL A 192 -8.96 -7.79 13.77
CA VAL A 192 -7.69 -7.59 13.09
C VAL A 192 -6.60 -7.35 14.13
N PRO A 193 -5.55 -8.18 14.23
CA PRO A 193 -4.45 -7.94 15.16
C PRO A 193 -3.69 -6.65 14.82
N ALA A 194 -3.16 -5.94 15.83
CA ALA A 194 -2.44 -4.68 15.63
C ALA A 194 -1.22 -4.81 14.71
N ASP A 195 -0.47 -5.92 14.81
CA ASP A 195 0.68 -6.24 13.94
C ASP A 195 0.30 -6.49 12.48
N LYS A 196 -1.00 -6.61 12.18
CA LYS A 196 -1.58 -6.75 10.84
C LYS A 196 -2.23 -5.47 10.33
N ILE A 197 -2.07 -4.36 11.03
CA ILE A 197 -2.58 -3.05 10.58
C ILE A 197 -1.38 -2.15 10.26
N ARG A 198 -1.46 -1.41 9.17
CA ARG A 198 -0.55 -0.32 8.81
C ARG A 198 -1.37 0.90 8.47
N PHE A 199 -1.00 2.04 9.02
CA PHE A 199 -1.65 3.31 8.70
C PHE A 199 -0.83 4.07 7.67
N LEU A 200 -1.46 4.51 6.59
CA LEU A 200 -0.85 5.26 5.50
C LEU A 200 -1.49 6.63 5.38
N ALA A 201 -0.70 7.70 5.50
CA ALA A 201 -1.15 9.05 5.20
C ALA A 201 -0.14 9.76 4.27
N LEU A 202 -0.54 10.85 3.62
CA LEU A 202 0.39 11.67 2.85
C LEU A 202 1.16 12.60 3.77
N VAL A 203 0.45 13.32 4.63
CA VAL A 203 1.05 14.26 5.58
C VAL A 203 0.51 14.01 6.99
N ALA A 204 1.35 14.24 7.97
CA ALA A 204 1.00 14.13 9.38
C ALA A 204 1.48 15.38 10.16
N ALA A 205 0.76 15.72 11.22
CA ALA A 205 1.24 16.64 12.23
C ALA A 205 1.76 15.87 13.46
N PRO A 206 2.78 16.38 14.17
CA PRO A 206 3.31 15.75 15.37
C PRO A 206 2.24 15.47 16.44
N GLU A 207 1.24 16.37 16.55
CA GLU A 207 0.11 16.23 17.46
C GLU A 207 -0.69 14.97 17.15
N GLY A 208 -1.07 14.78 15.89
CA GLY A 208 -1.82 13.59 15.45
C GLY A 208 -1.04 12.31 15.60
N VAL A 209 0.27 12.34 15.33
CA VAL A 209 1.15 11.18 15.52
C VAL A 209 1.20 10.79 17.00
N ARG A 210 1.34 11.77 17.93
CA ARG A 210 1.33 11.49 19.37
C ARG A 210 0.02 10.87 19.83
N VAL A 211 -1.12 11.42 19.39
CA VAL A 211 -2.45 10.89 19.73
C VAL A 211 -2.60 9.46 19.23
N PHE A 212 -2.22 9.21 17.98
CA PHE A 212 -2.32 7.87 17.36
C PHE A 212 -1.41 6.86 18.06
N HIS A 213 -0.12 7.20 18.28
CA HIS A 213 0.82 6.31 18.96
C HIS A 213 0.48 6.05 20.43
N SER A 214 -0.11 7.03 21.11
CA SER A 214 -0.57 6.83 22.50
C SER A 214 -1.70 5.81 22.59
N ALA A 215 -2.58 5.77 21.58
CA ALA A 215 -3.68 4.81 21.52
C ALA A 215 -3.25 3.45 20.95
N HIS A 216 -2.39 3.47 19.93
CA HIS A 216 -1.99 2.30 19.14
C HIS A 216 -0.47 2.25 18.91
N PRO A 217 0.33 1.99 19.96
CA PRO A 217 1.80 2.01 19.86
C PRO A 217 2.37 0.94 18.92
N ASP A 218 1.63 -0.14 18.68
CA ASP A 218 2.07 -1.27 17.85
C ASP A 218 1.67 -1.14 16.37
N ILE A 219 0.90 -0.11 15.99
CA ILE A 219 0.49 0.11 14.61
C ILE A 219 1.47 1.09 13.94
N PRO A 220 2.25 0.64 12.93
CA PRO A 220 3.16 1.52 12.23
C PRO A 220 2.42 2.51 11.33
N VAL A 221 2.92 3.76 11.31
CA VAL A 221 2.43 4.88 10.52
C VAL A 221 3.42 5.20 9.42
N TYR A 222 2.96 5.29 8.18
CA TYR A 222 3.75 5.65 7.00
C TYR A 222 3.26 6.97 6.43
N VAL A 223 4.17 7.92 6.22
CA VAL A 223 3.85 9.24 5.69
C VAL A 223 4.84 9.68 4.61
N ALA A 224 4.40 10.54 3.70
CA ALA A 224 5.32 11.21 2.78
C ALA A 224 6.02 12.40 3.46
N SER A 225 5.39 13.03 4.46
CA SER A 225 5.96 14.11 5.25
C SER A 225 5.37 14.14 6.66
N LEU A 226 6.23 14.34 7.65
CA LEU A 226 5.85 14.86 8.95
C LEU A 226 6.00 16.38 8.88
N ASP A 227 4.90 17.10 8.96
CA ASP A 227 4.84 18.55 8.86
C ASP A 227 5.03 19.22 10.23
N ASP A 228 5.04 20.55 10.27
CA ASP A 228 5.52 21.28 11.46
C ASP A 228 4.55 21.18 12.64
N ARG A 229 3.24 21.42 12.40
CA ARG A 229 2.23 21.54 13.46
C ARG A 229 0.80 21.56 12.90
N LEU A 230 -0.17 21.60 13.83
CA LEU A 230 -1.53 22.05 13.56
C LEU A 230 -1.67 23.54 13.80
N ASN A 231 -2.48 24.22 12.98
CA ASN A 231 -2.90 25.59 13.25
C ASN A 231 -4.14 25.64 14.18
N GLU A 232 -4.63 26.84 14.47
CA GLU A 232 -5.79 27.10 15.32
C GLU A 232 -7.13 26.49 14.83
N HIS A 233 -7.16 26.05 13.55
CA HIS A 233 -8.32 25.42 12.92
C HIS A 233 -8.12 23.91 12.68
N ASP A 234 -7.14 23.29 13.34
CA ASP A 234 -6.79 21.87 13.20
C ASP A 234 -6.27 21.49 11.78
N TYR A 235 -5.82 22.44 10.97
CA TYR A 235 -5.14 22.16 9.71
C TYR A 235 -3.64 21.96 9.90
N ILE A 236 -3.09 21.01 9.16
CA ILE A 236 -1.64 20.77 9.12
C ILE A 236 -0.95 21.92 8.40
N GLU A 237 0.13 22.44 8.97
CA GLU A 237 1.02 23.44 8.35
C GLU A 237 2.41 22.84 8.13
N PRO A 238 2.98 22.97 6.87
CA PRO A 238 2.45 23.62 5.66
C PRO A 238 1.28 22.87 5.00
N GLY A 239 1.11 21.56 5.25
CA GLY A 239 -0.07 20.77 4.90
C GLY A 239 -0.41 20.67 3.40
N LEU A 240 -1.68 20.34 3.16
CA LEU A 240 -2.28 20.19 1.83
C LEU A 240 -3.60 20.97 1.68
N GLY A 241 -3.99 21.75 2.70
CA GLY A 241 -5.36 22.25 2.82
C GLY A 241 -6.36 21.12 3.14
N ASP A 242 -7.63 21.27 2.75
CA ASP A 242 -8.63 20.20 2.87
C ASP A 242 -8.47 19.22 1.69
N ALA A 243 -7.94 18.04 1.98
CA ALA A 243 -7.72 17.02 0.95
C ALA A 243 -9.05 16.55 0.34
N GLY A 244 -10.12 16.44 1.12
CA GLY A 244 -11.43 16.03 0.64
C GLY A 244 -11.98 17.02 -0.40
N ASP A 245 -11.96 18.31 -0.10
CA ASP A 245 -12.39 19.36 -1.01
C ASP A 245 -11.53 19.40 -2.28
N ARG A 246 -10.22 19.26 -2.15
CA ARG A 246 -9.29 19.22 -3.28
C ARG A 246 -9.47 17.99 -4.16
N ILE A 247 -9.80 16.82 -3.57
CA ILE A 247 -10.09 15.57 -4.31
C ILE A 247 -11.42 15.67 -5.03
N PHE A 248 -12.47 16.17 -4.36
CA PHE A 248 -13.85 16.08 -4.87
C PHE A 248 -14.31 17.36 -5.54
N GLY A 249 -13.60 18.48 -5.37
CA GLY A 249 -13.98 19.77 -5.93
C GLY A 249 -15.25 20.32 -5.27
N THR A 250 -15.38 20.16 -3.95
CA THR A 250 -16.57 20.51 -3.18
C THR A 250 -16.57 21.94 -2.66
N LYS A 251 -15.49 22.71 -2.90
CA LYS A 251 -15.40 24.17 -2.71
C LYS A 251 -14.92 24.83 -3.97
#